data_d9e69044122e6b049094797dd25bbf3a
#
_entry.id   d9e69044122e6b049094797dd25bbf3a
#
_cell.length_a   1.000
_cell.length_b   1.000
_cell.length_c   1.000
_cell.angle_alpha   90.00
_cell.angle_beta   90.00
_cell.angle_gamma   90.00
#
_symmetry.space_group_name_H-M   'P 1'
#
loop_
_entity.id
_entity.type
_entity.pdbx_description
1 polymer ?
#
loop_
_entity_poly.entity_id
_entity_poly.type
_entity_poly.pdbx_seq_one_letter_code
_entity_poly.pdbx_strand_id
1 'polypeptide(L)'
;MALDTRDLVVQFPGAATPTLKGISLSVPDGSFTVLVGASGSGKSTLLHCLAGLITATSGAVIDNGQAVTAPDPRRGVAFQRDVLFPWMSVADNIDFALTARKLDRRQRHARIAELLDTVGLHAGVGRQRPAELSGGMRQRVSIARVLAGEPSVMLMDEPFAALDALTRLRMQDLLIELWSRLNRTIVFVTHDIDEAIRLGDSVNVLQDGQIVDQITNPLGRPRPADTLAEQPGYGAIRKTLHHRLGIDHAVH
;
A
#
# COMPACT_ATOMS: atom_id res chain seq x y z
N MET A 1 -7.48 6.32 -15.74
CA MET A 1 -7.11 7.42 -14.82
C MET A 1 -7.67 7.03 -13.46
N ALA A 2 -6.84 6.61 -12.56
CA ALA A 2 -7.38 5.91 -11.40
C ALA A 2 -7.73 6.85 -10.24
N LEU A 3 -6.76 7.58 -9.71
CA LEU A 3 -6.96 8.29 -8.45
C LEU A 3 -6.11 9.56 -8.42
N ASP A 4 -6.73 10.70 -8.21
CA ASP A 4 -6.06 12.01 -8.17
C ASP A 4 -6.38 12.74 -6.88
N THR A 5 -5.45 13.61 -6.41
CA THR A 5 -5.76 14.64 -5.42
C THR A 5 -5.54 16.03 -6.03
N ARG A 6 -6.35 16.99 -5.62
CA ARG A 6 -6.27 18.38 -6.07
C ARG A 6 -6.23 19.31 -4.87
N ASP A 7 -5.11 19.95 -4.66
CA ASP A 7 -4.86 20.92 -3.58
C ASP A 7 -5.37 20.45 -2.21
N LEU A 8 -5.13 19.15 -1.90
CA LEU A 8 -5.67 18.47 -0.74
C LEU A 8 -5.06 19.02 0.55
N VAL A 9 -5.87 19.60 1.41
CA VAL A 9 -5.48 20.10 2.73
C VAL A 9 -6.19 19.28 3.80
N VAL A 10 -5.44 18.85 4.81
CA VAL A 10 -6.02 18.22 6.01
C VAL A 10 -5.44 18.88 7.25
N GLN A 11 -6.32 19.43 8.07
CA GLN A 11 -6.00 19.94 9.40
C GLN A 11 -6.89 19.27 10.43
N PHE A 12 -6.29 18.57 11.38
CA PHE A 12 -7.03 17.94 12.46
C PHE A 12 -7.50 18.95 13.50
N PRO A 13 -8.64 18.73 14.15
CA PRO A 13 -9.12 19.61 15.23
C PRO A 13 -8.05 19.79 16.31
N GLY A 14 -7.80 21.04 16.69
CA GLY A 14 -6.79 21.40 17.69
C GLY A 14 -5.34 21.45 17.20
N ALA A 15 -5.06 21.04 15.96
CA ALA A 15 -3.73 21.18 15.40
C ALA A 15 -3.46 22.63 14.96
N ALA A 16 -2.28 23.16 15.32
CA ALA A 16 -1.88 24.54 14.95
C ALA A 16 -1.62 24.68 13.44
N THR A 17 -1.19 23.59 12.77
CA THR A 17 -0.84 23.60 11.35
C THR A 17 -1.48 22.41 10.64
N PRO A 18 -1.78 22.53 9.34
CA PRO A 18 -2.26 21.40 8.54
C PRO A 18 -1.23 20.27 8.46
N THR A 19 -1.73 19.04 8.53
CA THR A 19 -0.93 17.83 8.29
C THR A 19 -0.65 17.63 6.80
N LEU A 20 -1.60 17.99 5.93
CA LEU A 20 -1.38 18.06 4.47
C LEU A 20 -1.63 19.49 4.01
N LYS A 21 -0.74 19.98 3.14
CA LYS A 21 -0.65 21.41 2.78
C LYS A 21 -0.76 21.59 1.26
N GLY A 22 -1.93 21.26 0.67
CA GLY A 22 -2.15 21.43 -0.76
C GLY A 22 -1.52 20.34 -1.61
N ILE A 23 -1.80 19.07 -1.29
CA ILE A 23 -1.26 17.92 -2.05
C ILE A 23 -2.01 17.75 -3.37
N SER A 24 -1.27 17.81 -4.48
CA SER A 24 -1.73 17.41 -5.80
C SER A 24 -0.91 16.22 -6.27
N LEU A 25 -1.55 15.05 -6.39
CA LEU A 25 -0.96 13.77 -6.77
C LEU A 25 -1.84 13.12 -7.84
N SER A 26 -1.22 12.57 -8.87
CA SER A 26 -1.89 11.72 -9.86
C SER A 26 -1.35 10.30 -9.78
N VAL A 27 -2.27 9.34 -9.63
CA VAL A 27 -1.99 7.90 -9.60
C VAL A 27 -2.56 7.28 -10.87
N PRO A 28 -1.71 6.95 -11.86
CA PRO A 28 -2.18 6.35 -13.11
C PRO A 28 -2.80 4.96 -12.87
N ASP A 29 -3.77 4.61 -13.73
CA ASP A 29 -4.40 3.30 -13.67
C ASP A 29 -3.39 2.18 -13.94
N GLY A 30 -3.45 1.10 -13.15
CA GLY A 30 -2.52 -0.03 -13.24
C GLY A 30 -1.10 0.27 -12.76
N SER A 31 -0.78 1.49 -12.30
CA SER A 31 0.56 1.84 -11.82
C SER A 31 0.82 1.37 -10.39
N PHE A 32 2.11 1.23 -10.09
CA PHE A 32 2.62 1.06 -8.73
C PHE A 32 3.23 2.38 -8.27
N THR A 33 2.45 3.20 -7.55
CA THR A 33 2.86 4.52 -7.04
C THR A 33 3.33 4.39 -5.60
N VAL A 34 4.54 4.88 -5.29
CA VAL A 34 5.10 4.85 -3.94
C VAL A 34 5.11 6.25 -3.34
N LEU A 35 4.73 6.32 -2.06
CA LEU A 35 4.87 7.50 -1.20
C LEU A 35 5.98 7.23 -0.18
N VAL A 36 7.05 8.00 -0.23
CA VAL A 36 8.18 7.88 0.69
C VAL A 36 8.37 9.18 1.48
N GLY A 37 8.83 9.08 2.73
CA GLY A 37 9.06 10.23 3.59
C GLY A 37 9.32 9.82 5.04
N ALA A 38 9.82 10.76 5.84
CA ALA A 38 10.05 10.55 7.27
C ALA A 38 8.74 10.23 8.02
N SER A 39 8.88 9.68 9.24
CA SER A 39 7.73 9.52 10.14
C SER A 39 7.08 10.87 10.42
N GLY A 40 5.75 10.94 10.41
CA GLY A 40 5.02 12.20 10.63
C GLY A 40 4.91 13.12 9.40
N SER A 41 5.46 12.79 8.24
CA SER A 41 5.38 13.64 7.04
C SER A 41 3.97 13.74 6.41
N GLY A 42 3.00 12.92 6.86
CA GLY A 42 1.62 12.92 6.37
C GLY A 42 1.25 11.78 5.43
N LYS A 43 2.13 10.80 5.16
CA LYS A 43 1.91 9.66 4.22
C LYS A 43 0.62 8.88 4.53
N SER A 44 0.46 8.42 5.76
CA SER A 44 -0.75 7.66 6.18
C SER A 44 -2.00 8.54 6.11
N THR A 45 -1.90 9.83 6.44
CA THR A 45 -3.01 10.77 6.30
C THR A 45 -3.45 10.90 4.84
N LEU A 46 -2.49 11.07 3.91
CA LEU A 46 -2.77 11.11 2.49
C LEU A 46 -3.42 9.81 2.01
N LEU A 47 -2.86 8.67 2.38
CA LEU A 47 -3.41 7.36 2.02
C LEU A 47 -4.83 7.16 2.56
N HIS A 48 -5.10 7.59 3.81
CA HIS A 48 -6.45 7.51 4.38
C HIS A 48 -7.44 8.48 3.70
N CYS A 49 -7.00 9.63 3.20
CA CYS A 49 -7.83 10.49 2.35
C CYS A 49 -8.17 9.81 1.02
N LEU A 50 -7.17 9.18 0.37
CA LEU A 50 -7.38 8.40 -0.86
C LEU A 50 -8.38 7.26 -0.65
N ALA A 51 -8.39 6.65 0.54
CA ALA A 51 -9.35 5.62 0.93
C ALA A 51 -10.77 6.16 1.19
N GLY A 52 -10.92 7.47 1.45
CA GLY A 52 -12.17 8.08 1.93
C GLY A 52 -12.41 7.89 3.42
N LEU A 53 -11.37 7.51 4.19
CA LEU A 53 -11.43 7.34 5.65
C LEU A 53 -11.26 8.66 6.40
N ILE A 54 -10.57 9.62 5.78
CA ILE A 54 -10.38 10.98 6.30
C ILE A 54 -10.94 11.95 5.27
N THR A 55 -11.80 12.86 5.74
CA THR A 55 -12.32 13.95 4.92
C THR A 55 -11.32 15.11 4.89
N ALA A 56 -11.03 15.63 3.72
CA ALA A 56 -10.18 16.81 3.56
C ALA A 56 -10.84 18.07 4.15
N THR A 57 -10.01 18.98 4.66
CA THR A 57 -10.44 20.31 5.09
C THR A 57 -10.74 21.19 3.86
N SER A 58 -9.94 21.05 2.80
CA SER A 58 -10.18 21.66 1.50
C SER A 58 -9.48 20.86 0.40
N GLY A 59 -9.77 21.17 -0.86
CA GLY A 59 -9.35 20.35 -1.99
C GLY A 59 -10.22 19.10 -2.14
N ALA A 60 -9.79 18.14 -2.96
CA ALA A 60 -10.57 16.95 -3.23
C ALA A 60 -9.70 15.75 -3.59
N VAL A 61 -10.19 14.55 -3.27
CA VAL A 61 -9.75 13.28 -3.86
C VAL A 61 -10.74 12.91 -4.96
N ILE A 62 -10.25 12.54 -6.13
CA ILE A 62 -11.05 12.18 -7.30
C ILE A 62 -10.70 10.74 -7.71
N ASP A 63 -11.69 9.87 -7.77
CA ASP A 63 -11.60 8.50 -8.25
C ASP A 63 -12.41 8.37 -9.55
N ASN A 64 -11.72 8.15 -10.69
CA ASN A 64 -12.35 8.08 -12.01
C ASN A 64 -13.34 9.22 -12.31
N GLY A 65 -12.95 10.46 -11.98
CA GLY A 65 -13.74 11.67 -12.20
C GLY A 65 -14.81 11.95 -11.14
N GLN A 66 -14.98 11.09 -10.14
CA GLN A 66 -15.93 11.27 -9.04
C GLN A 66 -15.21 11.63 -7.75
N ALA A 67 -15.77 12.58 -6.98
CA ALA A 67 -15.22 12.94 -5.69
C ALA A 67 -15.35 11.78 -4.68
N VAL A 68 -14.26 11.51 -3.97
CA VAL A 68 -14.24 10.52 -2.87
C VAL A 68 -14.75 11.19 -1.60
N THR A 69 -15.92 10.79 -1.14
CA THR A 69 -16.58 11.35 0.05
C THR A 69 -16.74 10.32 1.18
N ALA A 70 -16.51 9.04 0.89
CA ALA A 70 -16.65 7.94 1.84
C ALA A 70 -15.78 6.73 1.42
N PRO A 71 -15.52 5.79 2.32
CA PRO A 71 -14.92 4.50 1.97
C PRO A 71 -15.73 3.75 0.91
N ASP A 72 -15.02 3.05 0.01
CA ASP A 72 -15.63 2.26 -1.07
C ASP A 72 -14.83 0.95 -1.22
N PRO A 73 -15.49 -0.21 -1.39
CA PRO A 73 -14.81 -1.50 -1.60
C PRO A 73 -13.83 -1.51 -2.78
N ARG A 74 -14.00 -0.63 -3.76
CA ARG A 74 -13.06 -0.45 -4.89
C ARG A 74 -11.67 0.03 -4.44
N ARG A 75 -11.56 0.63 -3.26
CA ARG A 75 -10.32 1.11 -2.64
C ARG A 75 -10.01 0.27 -1.41
N GLY A 76 -9.32 -0.84 -1.61
CA GLY A 76 -8.93 -1.74 -0.52
C GLY A 76 -7.74 -1.21 0.26
N VAL A 77 -7.80 -1.24 1.60
CA VAL A 77 -6.74 -0.73 2.47
C VAL A 77 -6.06 -1.87 3.22
N ALA A 78 -4.72 -1.95 3.08
CA ALA A 78 -3.87 -2.75 3.95
C ALA A 78 -3.16 -1.82 4.93
N PHE A 79 -3.49 -1.92 6.21
CA PHE A 79 -2.93 -1.08 7.26
C PHE A 79 -1.55 -1.58 7.72
N GLN A 80 -0.77 -0.71 8.34
CA GLN A 80 0.56 -1.00 8.89
C GLN A 80 0.55 -2.16 9.90
N ARG A 81 -0.49 -2.23 10.75
CA ARG A 81 -0.72 -3.38 11.60
C ARG A 81 -1.67 -4.35 10.91
N ASP A 82 -1.42 -5.64 11.09
CA ASP A 82 -2.38 -6.65 10.65
C ASP A 82 -3.67 -6.51 11.48
N VAL A 83 -4.67 -5.82 10.92
CA VAL A 83 -5.98 -5.64 11.58
C VAL A 83 -6.87 -6.87 11.43
N LEU A 84 -6.28 -8.08 11.54
CA LEU A 84 -7.05 -9.32 11.56
C LEU A 84 -7.86 -9.40 12.85
N PHE A 85 -9.10 -9.89 12.75
CA PHE A 85 -9.94 -10.14 13.91
C PHE A 85 -9.38 -11.33 14.70
N PRO A 86 -8.82 -11.11 15.92
CA PRO A 86 -8.08 -12.16 16.62
C PRO A 86 -8.97 -13.32 17.11
N TRP A 87 -10.28 -13.08 17.24
CA TRP A 87 -11.28 -14.08 17.62
C TRP A 87 -11.82 -14.91 16.45
N MET A 88 -11.54 -14.52 15.21
CA MET A 88 -11.94 -15.21 13.99
C MET A 88 -10.82 -16.11 13.47
N SER A 89 -11.18 -17.19 12.78
CA SER A 89 -10.23 -17.96 11.99
C SER A 89 -9.73 -17.16 10.78
N VAL A 90 -8.69 -17.65 10.13
CA VAL A 90 -8.19 -17.07 8.87
C VAL A 90 -9.28 -17.07 7.80
N ALA A 91 -10.00 -18.19 7.65
CA ALA A 91 -11.09 -18.28 6.69
C ALA A 91 -12.21 -17.27 7.00
N ASP A 92 -12.58 -17.11 8.28
CA ASP A 92 -13.62 -16.16 8.68
C ASP A 92 -13.19 -14.71 8.47
N ASN A 93 -11.90 -14.40 8.69
CA ASN A 93 -11.33 -13.09 8.39
C ASN A 93 -11.46 -12.71 6.91
N ILE A 94 -11.23 -13.68 6.00
CA ILE A 94 -11.38 -13.49 4.56
C ILE A 94 -12.88 -13.45 4.20
N ASP A 95 -13.69 -14.36 4.76
CA ASP A 95 -15.13 -14.43 4.52
C ASP A 95 -15.84 -13.14 4.91
N PHE A 96 -15.39 -12.48 5.99
CA PHE A 96 -15.92 -11.18 6.40
C PHE A 96 -15.87 -10.15 5.26
N ALA A 97 -14.76 -10.08 4.53
CA ALA A 97 -14.65 -9.18 3.37
C ALA A 97 -15.53 -9.62 2.19
N LEU A 98 -15.81 -10.93 2.06
CA LEU A 98 -16.70 -11.47 1.04
C LEU A 98 -18.19 -11.25 1.36
N THR A 99 -18.56 -10.90 2.60
CA THR A 99 -19.98 -10.67 2.97
C THR A 99 -20.64 -9.54 2.20
N ALA A 100 -19.86 -8.53 1.78
CA ALA A 100 -20.34 -7.43 0.95
C ALA A 100 -20.66 -7.87 -0.50
N ARG A 101 -20.24 -9.08 -0.89
CA ARG A 101 -20.45 -9.63 -2.22
C ARG A 101 -21.64 -10.59 -2.19
N LYS A 102 -22.44 -10.57 -3.26
CA LYS A 102 -23.61 -11.45 -3.39
C LYS A 102 -23.19 -12.87 -3.79
N LEU A 103 -22.34 -13.51 -2.97
CA LEU A 103 -21.87 -14.88 -3.17
C LEU A 103 -22.60 -15.83 -2.23
N ASP A 104 -22.99 -17.01 -2.74
CA ASP A 104 -23.51 -18.08 -1.89
C ASP A 104 -22.38 -18.72 -1.05
N ARG A 105 -22.75 -19.59 -0.08
CA ARG A 105 -21.80 -20.22 0.84
C ARG A 105 -20.74 -21.05 0.13
N ARG A 106 -21.11 -21.78 -0.93
CA ARG A 106 -20.18 -22.63 -1.69
C ARG A 106 -19.18 -21.77 -2.47
N GLN A 107 -19.67 -20.72 -3.11
CA GLN A 107 -18.84 -19.77 -3.84
C GLN A 107 -17.84 -19.06 -2.92
N ARG A 108 -18.28 -18.62 -1.72
CA ARG A 108 -17.38 -17.99 -0.74
C ARG A 108 -16.30 -18.96 -0.28
N HIS A 109 -16.65 -20.22 0.01
CA HIS A 109 -15.67 -21.22 0.43
C HIS A 109 -14.62 -21.51 -0.66
N ALA A 110 -15.04 -21.62 -1.93
CA ALA A 110 -14.12 -21.77 -3.06
C ALA A 110 -13.21 -20.54 -3.22
N ARG A 111 -13.78 -19.34 -3.06
CA ARG A 111 -13.03 -18.09 -3.18
C ARG A 111 -12.00 -17.92 -2.06
N ILE A 112 -12.31 -18.33 -0.84
CA ILE A 112 -11.34 -18.33 0.28
C ILE A 112 -10.15 -19.22 -0.03
N ALA A 113 -10.40 -20.45 -0.53
CA ALA A 113 -9.32 -21.36 -0.90
C ALA A 113 -8.43 -20.79 -2.01
N GLU A 114 -9.03 -20.20 -3.03
CA GLU A 114 -8.32 -19.52 -4.12
C GLU A 114 -7.49 -18.32 -3.61
N LEU A 115 -8.04 -17.51 -2.70
CA LEU A 115 -7.34 -16.35 -2.13
C LEU A 115 -6.15 -16.79 -1.26
N LEU A 116 -6.30 -17.87 -0.48
CA LEU A 116 -5.19 -18.43 0.30
C LEU A 116 -4.08 -18.93 -0.62
N ASP A 117 -4.41 -19.66 -1.67
CA ASP A 117 -3.45 -20.12 -2.69
C ASP A 117 -2.77 -18.93 -3.38
N THR A 118 -3.54 -17.91 -3.76
CA THR A 118 -3.07 -16.67 -4.40
C THR A 118 -1.99 -15.95 -3.57
N VAL A 119 -2.08 -16.00 -2.24
CA VAL A 119 -1.05 -15.41 -1.35
C VAL A 119 -0.02 -16.44 -0.88
N GLY A 120 0.02 -17.63 -1.48
CA GLY A 120 0.98 -18.70 -1.18
C GLY A 120 0.78 -19.34 0.21
N LEU A 121 -0.48 -19.45 0.65
CA LEU A 121 -0.86 -20.17 1.87
C LEU A 121 -1.69 -21.41 1.52
N HIS A 122 -1.37 -22.56 2.12
CA HIS A 122 -2.16 -23.77 1.91
C HIS A 122 -3.53 -23.68 2.60
N ALA A 123 -4.53 -24.38 2.08
CA ALA A 123 -5.92 -24.31 2.56
C ALA A 123 -6.08 -24.68 4.05
N GLY A 124 -5.20 -25.53 4.61
CA GLY A 124 -5.22 -25.91 6.03
C GLY A 124 -5.04 -24.75 6.99
N VAL A 125 -4.39 -23.66 6.56
CA VAL A 125 -4.23 -22.41 7.34
C VAL A 125 -5.57 -21.75 7.62
N GLY A 126 -6.58 -22.00 6.80
CA GLY A 126 -7.91 -21.39 6.95
C GLY A 126 -8.57 -21.62 8.31
N ARG A 127 -8.21 -22.71 9.01
CA ARG A 127 -8.77 -23.04 10.34
C ARG A 127 -8.02 -22.40 11.51
N GLN A 128 -6.81 -21.91 11.27
CA GLN A 128 -5.97 -21.28 12.30
C GLN A 128 -6.49 -19.88 12.66
N ARG A 129 -6.15 -19.44 13.87
CA ARG A 129 -6.39 -18.07 14.33
C ARG A 129 -5.15 -17.21 14.08
N PRO A 130 -5.28 -15.88 14.01
CA PRO A 130 -4.13 -14.99 13.82
C PRO A 130 -2.98 -15.19 14.81
N ALA A 131 -3.26 -15.56 16.05
CA ALA A 131 -2.25 -15.83 17.09
C ALA A 131 -1.37 -17.06 16.79
N GLU A 132 -1.85 -17.99 15.94
CA GLU A 132 -1.13 -19.21 15.56
C GLU A 132 -0.25 -19.01 14.31
N LEU A 133 -0.27 -17.82 13.72
CA LEU A 133 0.44 -17.50 12.49
C LEU A 133 1.76 -16.77 12.75
N SER A 134 2.75 -16.98 11.89
CA SER A 134 3.91 -16.08 11.81
C SER A 134 3.51 -14.68 11.33
N GLY A 135 4.36 -13.66 11.56
CA GLY A 135 4.12 -12.30 11.07
C GLY A 135 3.88 -12.23 9.56
N GLY A 136 4.71 -12.94 8.77
CA GLY A 136 4.54 -13.00 7.32
C GLY A 136 3.25 -13.71 6.90
N MET A 137 2.83 -14.76 7.62
CA MET A 137 1.53 -15.41 7.33
C MET A 137 0.36 -14.47 7.63
N ARG A 138 0.38 -13.76 8.76
CA ARG A 138 -0.65 -12.75 9.08
C ARG A 138 -0.74 -11.70 7.99
N GLN A 139 0.41 -11.21 7.50
CA GLN A 139 0.44 -10.23 6.42
C GLN A 139 -0.15 -10.77 5.11
N ARG A 140 0.16 -12.02 4.75
CA ARG A 140 -0.46 -12.70 3.59
C ARG A 140 -1.98 -12.81 3.73
N VAL A 141 -2.48 -13.16 4.92
CA VAL A 141 -3.93 -13.19 5.20
C VAL A 141 -4.54 -11.79 5.11
N SER A 142 -3.85 -10.76 5.59
CA SER A 142 -4.31 -9.36 5.45
C SER A 142 -4.44 -8.96 3.97
N ILE A 143 -3.46 -9.31 3.14
CA ILE A 143 -3.53 -9.08 1.69
C ILE A 143 -4.66 -9.89 1.06
N ALA A 144 -4.83 -11.17 1.40
CA ALA A 144 -5.95 -12.00 0.91
C ALA A 144 -7.31 -11.38 1.25
N ARG A 145 -7.46 -10.82 2.46
CA ARG A 145 -8.67 -10.12 2.89
C ARG A 145 -8.93 -8.85 2.07
N VAL A 146 -7.89 -8.09 1.73
CA VAL A 146 -8.03 -6.92 0.83
C VAL A 146 -8.46 -7.39 -0.55
N LEU A 147 -7.81 -8.43 -1.11
CA LEU A 147 -8.13 -8.99 -2.42
C LEU A 147 -9.54 -9.59 -2.50
N ALA A 148 -10.10 -10.05 -1.37
CA ALA A 148 -11.47 -10.57 -1.31
C ALA A 148 -12.51 -9.51 -1.75
N GLY A 149 -12.25 -8.25 -1.49
CA GLY A 149 -13.07 -7.12 -1.95
C GLY A 149 -12.98 -6.86 -3.46
N GLU A 150 -12.03 -7.48 -4.17
CA GLU A 150 -11.70 -7.21 -5.58
C GLU A 150 -11.49 -5.71 -5.88
N PRO A 151 -10.67 -5.02 -5.08
CA PRO A 151 -10.47 -3.59 -5.27
C PRO A 151 -9.79 -3.30 -6.61
N SER A 152 -10.14 -2.17 -7.24
CA SER A 152 -9.40 -1.62 -8.38
C SER A 152 -8.12 -0.91 -7.93
N VAL A 153 -8.14 -0.34 -6.73
CA VAL A 153 -7.01 0.35 -6.10
C VAL A 153 -6.68 -0.30 -4.76
N MET A 154 -5.42 -0.65 -4.55
CA MET A 154 -4.90 -1.15 -3.27
C MET A 154 -4.06 -0.06 -2.61
N LEU A 155 -4.46 0.34 -1.43
CA LEU A 155 -3.81 1.36 -0.61
C LEU A 155 -3.08 0.66 0.54
N MET A 156 -1.75 0.75 0.58
CA MET A 156 -0.91 -0.02 1.49
C MET A 156 -0.08 0.90 2.38
N ASP A 157 -0.36 0.91 3.68
CA ASP A 157 0.33 1.75 4.67
C ASP A 157 1.41 0.95 5.38
N GLU A 158 2.67 1.12 4.98
CA GLU A 158 3.85 0.44 5.53
C GLU A 158 3.63 -1.07 5.81
N PRO A 159 3.08 -1.85 4.86
CA PRO A 159 2.57 -3.18 5.17
C PRO A 159 3.66 -4.18 5.57
N PHE A 160 4.93 -3.88 5.31
CA PHE A 160 6.05 -4.78 5.59
C PHE A 160 6.97 -4.31 6.71
N ALA A 161 6.65 -3.20 7.40
CA ALA A 161 7.51 -2.60 8.42
C ALA A 161 7.83 -3.53 9.61
N ALA A 162 6.89 -4.41 9.98
CA ALA A 162 7.05 -5.34 11.11
C ALA A 162 7.70 -6.69 10.74
N LEU A 163 8.13 -6.88 9.48
CA LEU A 163 8.69 -8.13 8.99
C LEU A 163 10.22 -8.12 9.04
N ASP A 164 10.82 -9.28 9.31
CA ASP A 164 12.24 -9.49 9.12
C ASP A 164 12.64 -9.34 7.64
N ALA A 165 13.93 -9.12 7.39
CA ALA A 165 14.44 -8.79 6.06
C ALA A 165 14.08 -9.83 5.00
N LEU A 166 14.25 -11.13 5.31
CA LEU A 166 13.98 -12.20 4.34
C LEU A 166 12.49 -12.35 4.04
N THR A 167 11.65 -12.28 5.08
CA THR A 167 10.19 -12.33 4.92
C THR A 167 9.69 -11.11 4.15
N ARG A 168 10.26 -9.93 4.38
CA ARG A 168 9.96 -8.69 3.65
C ARG A 168 10.23 -8.85 2.15
N LEU A 169 11.40 -9.36 1.77
CA LEU A 169 11.74 -9.61 0.37
C LEU A 169 10.74 -10.54 -0.30
N ARG A 170 10.39 -11.66 0.36
CA ARG A 170 9.38 -12.61 -0.15
C ARG A 170 7.99 -11.97 -0.31
N MET A 171 7.63 -11.05 0.58
CA MET A 171 6.36 -10.32 0.50
C MET A 171 6.35 -9.29 -0.64
N GLN A 172 7.49 -8.64 -0.88
CA GLN A 172 7.65 -7.75 -2.04
C GLN A 172 7.54 -8.53 -3.36
N ASP A 173 8.18 -9.71 -3.46
CA ASP A 173 8.05 -10.59 -4.64
C ASP A 173 6.60 -10.98 -4.89
N LEU A 174 5.91 -11.45 -3.85
CA LEU A 174 4.49 -11.78 -3.92
C LEU A 174 3.65 -10.58 -4.40
N LEU A 175 3.91 -9.39 -3.86
CA LEU A 175 3.16 -8.19 -4.23
C LEU A 175 3.39 -7.78 -5.68
N ILE A 176 4.64 -7.88 -6.18
CA ILE A 176 4.97 -7.63 -7.58
C ILE A 176 4.25 -8.63 -8.50
N GLU A 177 4.25 -9.91 -8.14
CA GLU A 177 3.54 -10.96 -8.89
C GLU A 177 2.03 -10.69 -8.94
N LEU A 178 1.42 -10.39 -7.79
CA LEU A 178 -0.01 -10.07 -7.67
C LEU A 178 -0.36 -8.82 -8.50
N TRP A 179 0.44 -7.77 -8.41
CA TRP A 179 0.24 -6.55 -9.17
C TRP A 179 0.28 -6.80 -10.68
N SER A 180 1.31 -7.51 -11.17
CA SER A 180 1.45 -7.80 -12.60
C SER A 180 0.34 -8.71 -13.14
N ARG A 181 -0.11 -9.70 -12.34
CA ARG A 181 -1.15 -10.64 -12.72
C ARG A 181 -2.55 -10.03 -12.70
N LEU A 182 -2.84 -9.21 -11.70
CA LEU A 182 -4.18 -8.67 -11.47
C LEU A 182 -4.41 -7.30 -12.12
N ASN A 183 -3.35 -6.68 -12.65
CA ASN A 183 -3.36 -5.34 -13.26
C ASN A 183 -4.11 -4.31 -12.39
N ARG A 184 -3.76 -4.26 -11.08
CA ARG A 184 -4.38 -3.35 -10.12
C ARG A 184 -3.52 -2.11 -9.93
N THR A 185 -4.15 -1.01 -9.59
CA THR A 185 -3.44 0.20 -9.15
C THR A 185 -3.01 0.02 -7.70
N ILE A 186 -1.75 0.32 -7.38
CA ILE A 186 -1.23 0.27 -6.01
C ILE A 186 -0.69 1.64 -5.60
N VAL A 187 -1.11 2.11 -4.43
CA VAL A 187 -0.44 3.19 -3.70
C VAL A 187 0.20 2.59 -2.46
N PHE A 188 1.51 2.68 -2.37
CA PHE A 188 2.31 2.03 -1.35
C PHE A 188 3.08 3.05 -0.54
N VAL A 189 2.88 3.06 0.76
CA VAL A 189 3.61 3.92 1.70
C VAL A 189 4.77 3.15 2.30
N THR A 190 5.95 3.74 2.30
CA THR A 190 7.13 3.20 2.98
C THR A 190 8.05 4.33 3.45
N HIS A 191 8.97 4.02 4.34
CA HIS A 191 10.12 4.85 4.69
C HIS A 191 11.45 4.27 4.16
N ASP A 192 11.40 3.10 3.51
CA ASP A 192 12.55 2.40 2.97
C ASP A 192 12.76 2.77 1.49
N ILE A 193 13.92 3.37 1.18
CA ILE A 193 14.26 3.84 -0.16
C ILE A 193 14.43 2.69 -1.14
N ASP A 194 15.08 1.60 -0.72
CA ASP A 194 15.36 0.47 -1.61
C ASP A 194 14.05 -0.27 -1.95
N GLU A 195 13.11 -0.35 -1.00
CA GLU A 195 11.75 -0.82 -1.22
C GLU A 195 11.00 0.08 -2.22
N ALA A 196 11.09 1.40 -2.05
CA ALA A 196 10.46 2.35 -2.96
C ALA A 196 11.00 2.22 -4.40
N ILE A 197 12.30 2.08 -4.57
CA ILE A 197 12.94 1.89 -5.89
C ILE A 197 12.54 0.56 -6.50
N ARG A 198 12.51 -0.50 -5.70
CA ARG A 198 12.19 -1.85 -6.17
C ARG A 198 10.75 -1.96 -6.66
N LEU A 199 9.81 -1.42 -5.90
CA LEU A 199 8.37 -1.59 -6.13
C LEU A 199 7.77 -0.55 -7.07
N GLY A 200 8.16 0.73 -6.93
CA GLY A 200 7.47 1.85 -7.57
C GLY A 200 7.78 2.05 -9.06
N ASP A 201 6.76 2.34 -9.85
CA ASP A 201 6.93 2.95 -11.18
C ASP A 201 7.18 4.46 -11.04
N SER A 202 6.61 5.05 -9.98
CA SER A 202 6.89 6.41 -9.52
C SER A 202 7.10 6.44 -8.01
N VAL A 203 8.02 7.30 -7.56
CA VAL A 203 8.32 7.55 -6.15
C VAL A 203 8.04 9.02 -5.86
N ASN A 204 7.10 9.27 -4.95
CA ASN A 204 6.69 10.61 -4.54
C ASN A 204 7.22 10.87 -3.13
N VAL A 205 8.05 11.90 -3.00
CA VAL A 205 8.68 12.26 -1.73
C VAL A 205 7.79 13.22 -0.96
N LEU A 206 7.35 12.80 0.22
CA LEU A 206 6.50 13.59 1.10
C LEU A 206 7.31 14.14 2.29
N GLN A 207 7.34 15.46 2.45
CA GLN A 207 7.96 16.16 3.59
C GLN A 207 7.02 17.25 4.10
N ASP A 208 6.89 17.36 5.41
CA ASP A 208 6.13 18.43 6.08
C ASP A 208 4.73 18.68 5.50
N GLY A 209 4.05 17.61 5.07
CA GLY A 209 2.72 17.67 4.50
C GLY A 209 2.66 18.13 3.05
N GLN A 210 3.77 18.12 2.32
CA GLN A 210 3.86 18.49 0.90
C GLN A 210 4.58 17.42 0.09
N ILE A 211 4.21 17.22 -1.18
CA ILE A 211 5.01 16.45 -2.13
C ILE A 211 6.11 17.39 -2.65
N VAL A 212 7.36 17.11 -2.24
CA VAL A 212 8.52 17.92 -2.61
C VAL A 212 9.22 17.43 -3.87
N ASP A 213 8.97 16.17 -4.28
CA ASP A 213 9.48 15.62 -5.54
C ASP A 213 8.61 14.47 -6.03
N GLN A 214 8.54 14.30 -7.35
CA GLN A 214 7.85 13.20 -8.03
C GLN A 214 8.81 12.60 -9.06
N ILE A 215 9.34 11.43 -8.76
CA ILE A 215 10.40 10.80 -9.52
C ILE A 215 9.80 9.59 -10.27
N THR A 216 9.80 9.65 -11.60
CA THR A 216 9.56 8.45 -12.41
C THR A 216 10.76 7.53 -12.26
N ASN A 217 10.52 6.27 -11.92
CA ASN A 217 11.59 5.31 -11.73
C ASN A 217 12.21 4.93 -13.08
N PRO A 218 13.50 5.22 -13.30
CA PRO A 218 14.16 4.95 -14.58
C PRO A 218 14.48 3.47 -14.79
N LEU A 219 14.38 2.65 -13.73
CA LEU A 219 14.72 1.23 -13.82
C LEU A 219 13.61 0.45 -14.51
N GLY A 220 13.98 -0.33 -15.50
CA GLY A 220 13.08 -1.30 -16.12
C GLY A 220 12.67 -2.41 -15.16
N ARG A 221 11.58 -3.11 -15.47
CA ARG A 221 11.23 -4.36 -14.78
C ARG A 221 11.73 -5.56 -15.57
N PRO A 222 12.11 -6.70 -14.95
CA PRO A 222 12.03 -6.97 -13.51
C PRO A 222 13.14 -6.29 -12.70
N ARG A 223 12.91 -6.14 -11.38
CA ARG A 223 13.86 -5.58 -10.41
C ARG A 223 14.11 -6.60 -9.29
N PRO A 224 14.89 -7.67 -9.56
CA PRO A 224 15.19 -8.68 -8.55
C PRO A 224 16.01 -8.07 -7.40
N ALA A 225 15.76 -8.53 -6.18
CA ALA A 225 16.36 -7.93 -4.99
C ALA A 225 17.89 -8.12 -4.93
N ASP A 226 18.37 -9.26 -5.41
CA ASP A 226 19.78 -9.63 -5.41
C ASP A 226 20.63 -8.83 -6.39
N THR A 227 20.05 -8.37 -7.49
CA THR A 227 20.76 -7.63 -8.57
C THR A 227 20.27 -6.18 -8.71
N LEU A 228 19.37 -5.73 -7.86
CA LEU A 228 18.78 -4.38 -7.92
C LEU A 228 19.86 -3.28 -7.91
N ALA A 229 20.86 -3.43 -7.02
CA ALA A 229 21.93 -2.44 -6.85
C ALA A 229 22.87 -2.36 -8.05
N GLU A 230 22.89 -3.39 -8.90
CA GLU A 230 23.72 -3.48 -10.10
C GLU A 230 23.04 -2.86 -11.32
N GLN A 231 21.73 -2.59 -11.25
CA GLN A 231 20.99 -2.03 -12.38
C GLN A 231 21.46 -0.61 -12.71
N PRO A 232 21.68 -0.30 -14.00
CA PRO A 232 22.03 1.04 -14.43
C PRO A 232 20.96 2.06 -13.98
N GLY A 233 21.39 3.14 -13.30
CA GLY A 233 20.50 4.17 -12.77
C GLY A 233 20.06 3.98 -11.31
N TYR A 234 20.23 2.79 -10.70
CA TYR A 234 19.89 2.58 -9.29
C TYR A 234 20.62 3.53 -8.37
N GLY A 235 21.95 3.67 -8.49
CA GLY A 235 22.74 4.58 -7.67
C GLY A 235 22.30 6.04 -7.80
N ALA A 236 21.90 6.45 -8.99
CA ALA A 236 21.44 7.82 -9.23
C ALA A 236 20.09 8.10 -8.55
N ILE A 237 19.08 7.24 -8.74
CA ILE A 237 17.77 7.42 -8.10
C ILE A 237 17.88 7.30 -6.58
N ARG A 238 18.67 6.35 -6.06
CA ARG A 238 18.91 6.18 -4.64
C ARG A 238 19.53 7.44 -4.01
N LYS A 239 20.57 8.00 -4.64
CA LYS A 239 21.21 9.24 -4.21
C LYS A 239 20.22 10.41 -4.21
N THR A 240 19.40 10.54 -5.24
CA THR A 240 18.36 11.58 -5.32
C THR A 240 17.38 11.47 -4.16
N LEU A 241 16.89 10.27 -3.88
CA LEU A 241 15.95 10.02 -2.77
C LEU A 241 16.59 10.29 -1.40
N HIS A 242 17.86 9.87 -1.18
CA HIS A 242 18.60 10.19 0.05
C HIS A 242 18.72 11.70 0.25
N HIS A 243 19.10 12.44 -0.78
CA HIS A 243 19.22 13.90 -0.71
C HIS A 243 17.87 14.55 -0.40
N ARG A 244 16.80 14.14 -1.09
CA ARG A 244 15.44 14.66 -0.87
C ARG A 244 14.88 14.34 0.52
N LEU A 245 15.26 13.22 1.11
CA LEU A 245 14.83 12.84 2.46
C LEU A 245 15.73 13.41 3.57
N GLY A 246 16.79 14.17 3.21
CA GLY A 246 17.70 14.76 4.20
C GLY A 246 18.57 13.75 4.95
N ILE A 247 18.78 12.56 4.36
CA ILE A 247 19.54 11.47 5.01
C ILE A 247 21.06 11.67 4.83
N ASP A 248 21.49 12.52 3.89
CA ASP A 248 22.91 12.77 3.58
C ASP A 248 23.71 13.43 4.73
N HIS A 249 23.03 13.92 5.77
CA HIS A 249 23.68 14.60 6.91
C HIS A 249 23.85 13.71 8.15
N ALA A 250 23.51 12.42 8.07
CA ALA A 250 23.54 11.51 9.23
C ALA A 250 24.82 10.63 9.32
N VAL A 251 25.85 10.91 8.49
CA VAL A 251 27.14 10.20 8.54
C VAL A 251 28.23 11.19 8.94
N HIS A 252 28.33 11.42 10.25
CA HIS A 252 29.54 11.92 10.92
C HIS A 252 29.72 11.18 12.24
#